data_836e61cf26ace90be18130cbdfd82fa8
#
_entry.id   836e61cf26ace90be18130cbdfd82fa8
#
_cell.length_a   1.000
_cell.length_b   1.000
_cell.length_c   1.000
_cell.angle_alpha   90.00
_cell.angle_beta   90.00
_cell.angle_gamma   90.00
#
_symmetry.space_group_name_H-M   'P 1'
#
loop_
_entity.id
_entity.type
_entity.pdbx_description
1 polymer ?
#
loop_
_entity_poly.entity_id
_entity_poly.type
_entity_poly.pdbx_seq_one_letter_code
_entity_poly.pdbx_strand_id
1 'polypeptide(L)'
;MQVPPVIRWSPSSTCSQVSIQRLERAGLTSALVCQDLFVASIQTLSDSDRRAVARWALACAERVLPLFDADEAATEEIRDAVARTRAYSAGESSATDEISKRLVAVKAANAATTPAGAAAARAVAQAAAVAHMGAHALGAAAYATKAVSLANVDHQEVVQVEIRWQVAQLSERERSALRLLPRLGTDSSGPLGVGLLSRGILGATIRDIQAQIG
;
A
#
# COMPACT_ATOMS: atom_id res chain seq x y z
N MET A 1 -45.84 10.29 -4.88
CA MET A 1 -44.43 9.98 -4.54
C MET A 1 -44.25 8.46 -4.66
N GLN A 2 -43.62 8.02 -5.72
CA GLN A 2 -43.39 6.60 -5.99
C GLN A 2 -41.97 6.24 -5.58
N VAL A 3 -41.84 5.20 -4.73
CA VAL A 3 -40.56 4.66 -4.26
C VAL A 3 -40.01 3.79 -5.39
N PRO A 4 -38.71 3.95 -5.77
CA PRO A 4 -38.11 3.10 -6.79
C PRO A 4 -37.88 1.66 -6.25
N PRO A 5 -37.87 0.64 -7.12
CA PRO A 5 -37.75 -0.75 -6.71
C PRO A 5 -36.32 -1.09 -6.25
N VAL A 6 -36.25 -1.84 -5.16
CA VAL A 6 -35.03 -2.43 -4.61
C VAL A 6 -34.52 -3.52 -5.56
N ILE A 7 -33.34 -3.31 -6.14
CA ILE A 7 -32.67 -4.32 -6.95
C ILE A 7 -32.13 -5.41 -6.02
N ARG A 8 -32.76 -6.57 -6.07
CA ARG A 8 -32.31 -7.80 -5.39
C ARG A 8 -31.19 -8.42 -6.21
N TRP A 9 -29.97 -8.43 -5.70
CA TRP A 9 -28.88 -9.18 -6.27
C TRP A 9 -29.09 -10.68 -6.05
N SER A 10 -29.24 -11.44 -7.13
CA SER A 10 -29.17 -12.91 -7.12
C SER A 10 -27.75 -13.32 -7.46
N PRO A 11 -27.08 -14.16 -6.67
CA PRO A 11 -25.77 -14.70 -7.03
C PRO A 11 -25.95 -15.79 -8.09
N SER A 12 -25.67 -15.50 -9.34
CA SER A 12 -25.50 -16.48 -10.39
C SER A 12 -24.07 -17.01 -10.38
N SER A 13 -23.81 -17.97 -9.53
CA SER A 13 -22.57 -18.76 -9.54
C SER A 13 -22.85 -20.07 -10.28
N THR A 14 -22.57 -20.11 -11.56
CA THR A 14 -22.35 -21.37 -12.27
C THR A 14 -20.92 -21.84 -11.99
N CYS A 15 -20.67 -22.29 -10.76
CA CYS A 15 -19.60 -23.24 -10.51
C CYS A 15 -20.13 -24.62 -10.98
N SER A 16 -19.46 -25.16 -11.98
CA SER A 16 -19.95 -26.32 -12.72
C SER A 16 -20.18 -27.52 -11.78
N GLN A 17 -21.43 -27.95 -11.58
CA GLN A 17 -21.82 -29.12 -10.76
C GLN A 17 -21.10 -30.41 -11.15
N VAL A 18 -20.56 -30.47 -12.36
CA VAL A 18 -19.78 -31.61 -12.88
C VAL A 18 -18.45 -31.79 -12.15
N SER A 19 -17.85 -30.73 -11.65
CA SER A 19 -16.58 -30.79 -10.91
C SER A 19 -16.74 -31.27 -9.47
N ILE A 20 -17.87 -30.97 -8.83
CA ILE A 20 -18.19 -31.38 -7.45
C ILE A 20 -18.43 -32.88 -7.35
N GLN A 21 -19.19 -33.45 -8.27
CA GLN A 21 -19.49 -34.88 -8.27
C GLN A 21 -18.29 -35.79 -8.56
N ARG A 22 -17.23 -35.25 -9.17
CA ARG A 22 -15.98 -36.00 -9.42
C ARG A 22 -15.06 -36.02 -8.17
N LEU A 23 -15.17 -35.06 -7.31
CA LEU A 23 -14.37 -34.93 -6.08
C LEU A 23 -14.97 -35.73 -4.90
N GLU A 24 -16.30 -35.83 -4.84
CA GLU A 24 -16.98 -36.68 -3.83
C GLU A 24 -16.65 -38.16 -3.96
N ARG A 25 -16.35 -38.62 -5.17
CA ARG A 25 -15.88 -39.99 -5.42
C ARG A 25 -14.47 -40.30 -4.95
N ALA A 26 -13.69 -39.23 -4.63
CA ALA A 26 -12.31 -39.33 -4.13
C ALA A 26 -12.23 -39.30 -2.59
N GLY A 27 -13.36 -39.27 -1.87
CA GLY A 27 -13.37 -39.28 -0.39
C GLY A 27 -12.85 -37.99 0.29
N LEU A 28 -12.74 -36.88 -0.43
CA LEU A 28 -12.33 -35.58 0.11
C LEU A 28 -13.58 -34.83 0.56
N THR A 29 -13.68 -34.53 1.85
CA THR A 29 -14.80 -33.77 2.40
C THR A 29 -14.79 -32.35 1.87
N SER A 30 -15.96 -31.84 1.45
CA SER A 30 -16.19 -30.52 0.85
C SER A 30 -15.62 -29.34 1.65
N ALA A 31 -15.38 -29.54 2.96
CA ALA A 31 -14.81 -28.51 3.86
C ALA A 31 -13.32 -28.23 3.63
N LEU A 32 -12.56 -29.20 3.13
CA LEU A 32 -11.12 -29.04 2.87
C LEU A 32 -10.83 -28.36 1.52
N VAL A 33 -11.74 -28.47 0.56
CA VAL A 33 -11.55 -27.93 -0.81
C VAL A 33 -11.84 -26.43 -0.89
N CYS A 34 -12.64 -25.85 0.02
CA CYS A 34 -12.93 -24.41 0.02
C CYS A 34 -11.90 -23.55 0.76
N GLN A 35 -10.98 -24.14 1.52
CA GLN A 35 -9.97 -23.39 2.28
C GLN A 35 -8.69 -23.05 1.48
N ASP A 36 -8.43 -23.71 0.35
CA ASP A 36 -7.17 -23.56 -0.39
C ASP A 36 -7.22 -22.68 -1.63
N LEU A 37 -8.31 -21.95 -1.92
CA LEU A 37 -8.44 -21.12 -3.12
C LEU A 37 -8.40 -19.62 -2.88
N PHE A 38 -8.06 -19.17 -1.67
CA PHE A 38 -7.64 -17.76 -1.47
C PHE A 38 -6.15 -17.64 -1.77
N VAL A 39 -5.78 -17.64 -3.05
CA VAL A 39 -4.42 -17.25 -3.44
C VAL A 39 -4.28 -15.78 -3.06
N ALA A 40 -3.52 -15.53 -1.99
CA ALA A 40 -3.19 -14.17 -1.60
C ALA A 40 -2.54 -13.47 -2.80
N SER A 41 -2.96 -12.23 -3.09
CA SER A 41 -2.34 -11.46 -4.18
C SER A 41 -0.82 -11.40 -4.00
N ILE A 42 -0.07 -11.58 -5.07
CA ILE A 42 1.39 -11.42 -5.08
C ILE A 42 1.83 -10.06 -4.52
N GLN A 43 0.96 -9.05 -4.59
CA GLN A 43 1.20 -7.72 -4.02
C GLN A 43 1.21 -7.73 -2.48
N THR A 44 0.70 -8.80 -1.83
CA THR A 44 0.68 -8.90 -0.36
C THR A 44 2.07 -9.12 0.21
N LEU A 45 2.92 -9.93 -0.42
CA LEU A 45 4.20 -10.41 0.10
C LEU A 45 4.07 -11.28 1.38
N SER A 46 5.15 -11.95 1.78
CA SER A 46 5.22 -12.62 3.09
C SER A 46 5.20 -11.60 4.23
N ASP A 47 4.83 -11.99 5.46
CA ASP A 47 4.88 -11.08 6.62
C ASP A 47 6.30 -10.56 6.86
N SER A 48 7.29 -11.41 6.72
CA SER A 48 8.70 -11.04 6.91
C SER A 48 9.18 -10.03 5.85
N ASP A 49 8.72 -10.14 4.61
CA ASP A 49 9.05 -9.18 3.55
C ASP A 49 8.29 -7.88 3.73
N ARG A 50 7.00 -7.93 4.15
CA ARG A 50 6.24 -6.73 4.52
C ARG A 50 6.94 -5.92 5.61
N ARG A 51 7.45 -6.59 6.68
CA ARG A 51 8.20 -5.91 7.74
C ARG A 51 9.46 -5.24 7.21
N ALA A 52 10.20 -5.92 6.33
CA ALA A 52 11.37 -5.34 5.72
C ALA A 52 11.01 -4.09 4.89
N VAL A 53 10.08 -4.19 3.94
CA VAL A 53 9.73 -3.04 3.09
C VAL A 53 8.97 -1.95 3.85
N ALA A 54 8.32 -2.26 5.00
CA ALA A 54 7.71 -1.26 5.88
C ALA A 54 8.76 -0.32 6.50
N ARG A 55 9.94 -0.83 6.87
CA ARG A 55 11.06 -0.02 7.36
C ARG A 55 11.47 1.02 6.30
N TRP A 56 11.67 0.59 5.06
CA TRP A 56 12.03 1.49 3.97
C TRP A 56 10.91 2.49 3.64
N ALA A 57 9.68 2.02 3.56
CA ALA A 57 8.50 2.86 3.31
C ALA A 57 8.36 3.95 4.37
N LEU A 58 8.59 3.59 5.64
CA LEU A 58 8.57 4.52 6.75
C LEU A 58 9.70 5.56 6.64
N ALA A 59 10.92 5.15 6.29
CA ALA A 59 12.04 6.08 6.10
C ALA A 59 11.74 7.11 4.99
N CYS A 60 11.11 6.70 3.89
CA CYS A 60 10.65 7.61 2.84
C CYS A 60 9.59 8.61 3.37
N ALA A 61 8.63 8.14 4.17
CA ALA A 61 7.58 8.97 4.72
C ALA A 61 8.11 9.95 5.77
N GLU A 62 8.97 9.51 6.68
CA GLU A 62 9.57 10.34 7.74
C GLU A 62 10.41 11.49 7.17
N ARG A 63 11.09 11.26 6.05
CA ARG A 63 11.90 12.30 5.38
C ARG A 63 11.07 13.51 4.98
N VAL A 64 9.82 13.32 4.59
CA VAL A 64 8.94 14.42 4.14
C VAL A 64 7.92 14.83 5.20
N LEU A 65 7.90 14.15 6.34
CA LEU A 65 6.98 14.45 7.43
C LEU A 65 7.06 15.90 7.94
N PRO A 66 8.23 16.60 7.96
CA PRO A 66 8.29 18.02 8.31
C PRO A 66 7.46 18.94 7.42
N LEU A 67 7.00 18.50 6.25
CA LEU A 67 6.07 19.26 5.39
C LEU A 67 4.60 19.15 5.86
N PHE A 68 4.30 18.22 6.76
CA PHE A 68 2.95 18.07 7.30
C PHE A 68 2.70 19.13 8.37
N ASP A 69 1.71 19.95 8.13
CA ASP A 69 1.20 20.96 9.03
C ASP A 69 -0.32 20.83 9.12
N ALA A 70 -0.84 20.62 10.33
CA ALA A 70 -2.24 20.40 10.63
C ALA A 70 -2.53 20.75 12.09
N ASP A 71 -3.77 20.58 12.51
CA ASP A 71 -4.13 20.67 13.93
C ASP A 71 -3.44 19.59 14.79
N GLU A 72 -3.49 19.78 16.11
CA GLU A 72 -2.82 18.90 17.06
C GLU A 72 -3.36 17.47 17.01
N ALA A 73 -4.66 17.29 16.81
CA ALA A 73 -5.30 15.97 16.76
C ALA A 73 -4.81 15.18 15.54
N ALA A 74 -4.80 15.78 14.35
CA ALA A 74 -4.30 15.14 13.14
C ALA A 74 -2.78 14.88 13.23
N THR A 75 -2.03 15.78 13.87
CA THR A 75 -0.59 15.63 14.09
C THR A 75 -0.31 14.41 14.99
N GLU A 76 -1.09 14.22 16.05
CA GLU A 76 -0.94 13.07 16.94
C GLU A 76 -1.34 11.76 16.25
N GLU A 77 -2.40 11.75 15.43
CA GLU A 77 -2.79 10.59 14.62
C GLU A 77 -1.66 10.15 13.65
N ILE A 78 -0.95 11.11 13.05
CA ILE A 78 0.19 10.81 12.17
C ILE A 78 1.38 10.30 12.98
N ARG A 79 1.70 10.87 14.14
CA ARG A 79 2.75 10.37 15.03
C ARG A 79 2.48 8.94 15.50
N ASP A 80 1.24 8.65 15.90
CA ASP A 80 0.82 7.29 16.28
C ASP A 80 0.98 6.32 15.11
N ALA A 81 0.58 6.69 13.89
CA ALA A 81 0.76 5.85 12.71
C ALA A 81 2.25 5.56 12.41
N VAL A 82 3.12 6.55 12.56
CA VAL A 82 4.58 6.39 12.43
C VAL A 82 5.11 5.42 13.48
N ALA A 83 4.76 5.63 14.76
CA ALA A 83 5.21 4.78 15.87
C ALA A 83 4.77 3.31 15.68
N ARG A 84 3.51 3.09 15.30
CA ARG A 84 2.97 1.74 15.03
C ARG A 84 3.65 1.08 13.83
N THR A 85 3.86 1.83 12.74
CA THR A 85 4.56 1.28 11.55
C THR A 85 5.98 0.88 11.90
N ARG A 86 6.66 1.65 12.76
CA ARG A 86 8.00 1.31 13.26
C ARG A 86 7.97 0.04 14.10
N ALA A 87 7.04 -0.08 15.05
CA ALA A 87 6.85 -1.28 15.86
C ALA A 87 6.55 -2.51 15.00
N TYR A 88 5.69 -2.38 13.97
CA TYR A 88 5.44 -3.46 13.03
C TYR A 88 6.70 -3.88 12.28
N SER A 89 7.46 -2.93 11.74
CA SER A 89 8.70 -3.22 11.01
C SER A 89 9.77 -3.90 11.89
N ALA A 90 9.79 -3.58 13.19
CA ALA A 90 10.67 -4.19 14.19
C ALA A 90 10.19 -5.58 14.66
N GLY A 91 8.96 -5.99 14.33
CA GLY A 91 8.39 -7.26 14.79
C GLY A 91 7.69 -7.17 16.16
N GLU A 92 7.45 -5.98 16.66
CA GLU A 92 6.89 -5.72 17.99
C GLU A 92 5.34 -5.65 17.97
N SER A 93 4.72 -5.57 16.79
CA SER A 93 3.27 -5.65 16.62
C SER A 93 2.88 -6.61 15.51
N SER A 94 1.59 -7.04 15.49
CA SER A 94 1.07 -7.95 14.48
C SER A 94 0.50 -7.20 13.27
N ALA A 95 0.48 -7.86 12.10
CA ALA A 95 -0.19 -7.30 10.92
C ALA A 95 -1.70 -7.04 11.16
N THR A 96 -2.36 -7.91 11.95
CA THR A 96 -3.80 -7.78 12.25
C THR A 96 -4.08 -6.49 13.02
N ASP A 97 -3.25 -6.14 14.01
CA ASP A 97 -3.40 -4.92 14.80
C ASP A 97 -3.25 -3.67 13.91
N GLU A 98 -2.28 -3.68 13.02
CA GLU A 98 -2.02 -2.56 12.10
C GLU A 98 -3.13 -2.40 11.05
N ILE A 99 -3.64 -3.51 10.48
CA ILE A 99 -4.72 -3.48 9.49
C ILE A 99 -5.98 -2.83 10.06
N SER A 100 -6.30 -3.06 11.33
CA SER A 100 -7.47 -2.47 11.99
C SER A 100 -7.43 -0.94 12.04
N LYS A 101 -6.23 -0.36 12.08
CA LYS A 101 -5.97 1.09 12.24
C LYS A 101 -5.55 1.80 10.95
N ARG A 102 -5.47 1.09 9.81
CA ARG A 102 -4.90 1.60 8.54
C ARG A 102 -5.53 2.88 8.00
N LEU A 103 -6.79 3.18 8.37
CA LEU A 103 -7.50 4.35 7.85
C LEU A 103 -7.28 5.63 8.68
N VAL A 104 -6.67 5.55 9.86
CA VAL A 104 -6.45 6.71 10.75
C VAL A 104 -5.59 7.76 10.04
N ALA A 105 -4.41 7.38 9.59
CA ALA A 105 -3.50 8.28 8.87
C ALA A 105 -4.09 8.81 7.54
N VAL A 106 -4.97 8.05 6.87
CA VAL A 106 -5.67 8.52 5.66
C VAL A 106 -6.60 9.68 5.98
N LYS A 107 -7.31 9.63 7.12
CA LYS A 107 -8.21 10.71 7.56
C LYS A 107 -7.41 11.94 7.97
N ALA A 108 -6.35 11.76 8.77
CA ALA A 108 -5.47 12.83 9.21
C ALA A 108 -4.84 13.63 8.04
N ALA A 109 -4.56 12.96 6.92
CA ALA A 109 -4.04 13.63 5.72
C ALA A 109 -5.00 14.68 5.12
N ASN A 110 -6.30 14.62 5.44
CA ASN A 110 -7.28 15.62 4.97
C ASN A 110 -7.26 16.91 5.80
N ALA A 111 -6.65 16.91 6.97
CA ALA A 111 -6.48 18.08 7.84
C ALA A 111 -5.25 18.92 7.47
N ALA A 112 -4.40 18.44 6.56
CA ALA A 112 -3.19 19.17 6.15
C ALA A 112 -3.53 20.51 5.53
N THR A 113 -2.78 21.55 5.93
CA THR A 113 -2.97 22.95 5.48
C THR A 113 -2.45 23.19 4.06
N THR A 114 -1.55 22.32 3.57
CA THR A 114 -0.90 22.46 2.25
C THR A 114 -1.01 21.17 1.42
N PRO A 115 -0.99 21.26 0.08
CA PRO A 115 -0.92 20.07 -0.78
C PRO A 115 0.31 19.21 -0.54
N ALA A 116 1.46 19.82 -0.22
CA ALA A 116 2.70 19.12 0.12
C ALA A 116 2.55 18.34 1.43
N GLY A 117 1.98 18.98 2.47
CA GLY A 117 1.67 18.36 3.75
C GLY A 117 0.68 17.20 3.61
N ALA A 118 -0.37 17.37 2.81
CA ALA A 118 -1.32 16.30 2.51
C ALA A 118 -0.65 15.10 1.81
N ALA A 119 0.32 15.34 0.93
CA ALA A 119 1.09 14.27 0.30
C ALA A 119 2.03 13.59 1.30
N ALA A 120 2.67 14.33 2.21
CA ALA A 120 3.52 13.79 3.27
C ALA A 120 2.73 12.87 4.22
N ALA A 121 1.55 13.29 4.69
CA ALA A 121 0.68 12.46 5.51
C ALA A 121 0.19 11.20 4.77
N ARG A 122 -0.08 11.31 3.45
CA ARG A 122 -0.42 10.13 2.63
C ARG A 122 0.76 9.17 2.47
N ALA A 123 2.01 9.65 2.47
CA ALA A 123 3.18 8.76 2.50
C ALA A 123 3.19 7.93 3.79
N VAL A 124 2.90 8.54 4.95
CA VAL A 124 2.74 7.81 6.22
C VAL A 124 1.58 6.81 6.16
N ALA A 125 0.43 7.21 5.59
CA ALA A 125 -0.72 6.32 5.44
C ALA A 125 -0.40 5.10 4.57
N GLN A 126 0.36 5.28 3.49
CA GLN A 126 0.83 4.18 2.65
C GLN A 126 1.85 3.29 3.38
N ALA A 127 2.78 3.87 4.14
CA ALA A 127 3.72 3.09 4.94
C ALA A 127 3.00 2.22 5.99
N ALA A 128 2.00 2.77 6.69
CA ALA A 128 1.16 2.01 7.62
C ALA A 128 0.35 0.90 6.94
N ALA A 129 -0.07 1.09 5.69
CA ALA A 129 -0.82 0.11 4.92
C ALA A 129 0.03 -1.08 4.42
N VAL A 130 1.37 -1.02 4.54
CA VAL A 130 2.28 -2.11 4.16
C VAL A 130 1.98 -3.39 4.96
N ALA A 131 1.56 -3.28 6.21
CA ALA A 131 1.16 -4.42 7.03
C ALA A 131 0.00 -5.22 6.40
N HIS A 132 -0.88 -4.54 5.65
CA HIS A 132 -1.95 -5.18 4.89
C HIS A 132 -1.45 -5.75 3.55
N MET A 133 -0.67 -4.96 2.80
CA MET A 133 -0.20 -5.35 1.47
C MET A 133 1.15 -4.67 1.15
N GLY A 134 2.18 -5.48 0.90
CA GLY A 134 3.56 -5.01 0.70
C GLY A 134 3.72 -3.97 -0.42
N ALA A 135 2.88 -4.04 -1.45
CA ALA A 135 2.88 -3.10 -2.56
C ALA A 135 2.66 -1.61 -2.16
N HIS A 136 2.04 -1.35 -1.00
CA HIS A 136 1.91 0.01 -0.46
C HIS A 136 3.25 0.69 -0.17
N ALA A 137 4.34 -0.07 -0.01
CA ALA A 137 5.68 0.50 0.17
C ALA A 137 6.09 1.41 -1.00
N LEU A 138 5.82 0.99 -2.24
CA LEU A 138 6.06 1.84 -3.41
C LEU A 138 5.13 3.06 -3.44
N GLY A 139 3.91 2.92 -2.91
CA GLY A 139 2.98 4.04 -2.71
C GLY A 139 3.52 5.08 -1.73
N ALA A 140 4.14 4.66 -0.63
CA ALA A 140 4.76 5.56 0.36
C ALA A 140 5.89 6.39 -0.28
N ALA A 141 6.80 5.75 -0.99
CA ALA A 141 7.87 6.41 -1.73
C ALA A 141 7.33 7.40 -2.78
N ALA A 142 6.30 7.00 -3.53
CA ALA A 142 5.69 7.85 -4.54
C ALA A 142 5.02 9.10 -3.94
N TYR A 143 4.32 8.96 -2.81
CA TYR A 143 3.74 10.10 -2.11
C TYR A 143 4.80 11.00 -1.46
N ALA A 144 5.90 10.44 -0.96
CA ALA A 144 7.04 11.23 -0.48
C ALA A 144 7.65 12.07 -1.61
N THR A 145 7.90 11.47 -2.77
CA THR A 145 8.35 12.20 -3.97
C THR A 145 7.36 13.28 -4.40
N LYS A 146 6.05 13.00 -4.34
CA LYS A 146 5.01 13.99 -4.62
C LYS A 146 5.04 15.16 -3.63
N ALA A 147 5.26 14.90 -2.35
CA ALA A 147 5.38 15.96 -1.33
C ALA A 147 6.56 16.88 -1.63
N VAL A 148 7.74 16.32 -1.96
CA VAL A 148 8.92 17.08 -2.37
C VAL A 148 8.64 17.92 -3.62
N SER A 149 8.01 17.34 -4.64
CA SER A 149 7.65 18.07 -5.87
C SER A 149 6.72 19.26 -5.61
N LEU A 150 5.72 19.07 -4.73
CA LEU A 150 4.75 20.12 -4.39
C LEU A 150 5.35 21.22 -3.51
N ALA A 151 6.38 20.90 -2.72
CA ALA A 151 7.10 21.88 -1.92
C ALA A 151 8.14 22.68 -2.73
N ASN A 152 8.50 22.20 -3.94
CA ASN A 152 9.57 22.78 -4.76
C ASN A 152 9.13 22.89 -6.23
N VAL A 153 8.05 23.62 -6.49
CA VAL A 153 7.42 23.69 -7.83
C VAL A 153 8.34 24.19 -8.94
N ASP A 154 9.29 25.05 -8.61
CA ASP A 154 10.25 25.64 -9.55
C ASP A 154 11.54 24.82 -9.72
N HIS A 155 11.66 23.70 -9.01
CA HIS A 155 12.88 22.89 -8.93
C HIS A 155 12.61 21.41 -9.26
N GLN A 156 12.39 21.12 -10.53
CA GLN A 156 12.04 19.76 -10.99
C GLN A 156 13.16 18.71 -10.72
N GLU A 157 14.41 19.15 -10.62
CA GLU A 157 15.57 18.30 -10.33
C GLU A 157 15.50 17.65 -8.94
N VAL A 158 14.79 18.24 -7.96
CA VAL A 158 14.65 17.68 -6.61
C VAL A 158 13.89 16.36 -6.60
N VAL A 159 13.01 16.12 -7.56
CA VAL A 159 12.27 14.86 -7.74
C VAL A 159 13.25 13.71 -7.97
N GLN A 160 14.20 13.88 -8.87
CA GLN A 160 15.21 12.86 -9.16
C GLN A 160 16.22 12.68 -8.02
N VAL A 161 16.53 13.75 -7.29
CA VAL A 161 17.34 13.67 -6.07
C VAL A 161 16.62 12.82 -5.01
N GLU A 162 15.32 13.06 -4.82
CA GLU A 162 14.51 12.30 -3.86
C GLU A 162 14.45 10.81 -4.24
N ILE A 163 14.14 10.48 -5.49
CA ILE A 163 14.08 9.08 -5.95
C ILE A 163 15.42 8.37 -5.76
N ARG A 164 16.54 9.01 -6.12
CA ARG A 164 17.87 8.43 -5.90
C ARG A 164 18.14 8.19 -4.41
N TRP A 165 17.77 9.14 -3.55
CA TRP A 165 17.89 8.95 -2.12
C TRP A 165 17.08 7.75 -1.61
N GLN A 166 15.82 7.63 -2.02
CA GLN A 166 14.94 6.53 -1.64
C GLN A 166 15.54 5.17 -2.05
N VAL A 167 16.02 5.06 -3.29
CA VAL A 167 16.66 3.83 -3.80
C VAL A 167 17.97 3.52 -3.05
N ALA A 168 18.74 4.54 -2.68
CA ALA A 168 19.96 4.37 -1.91
C ALA A 168 19.72 3.88 -0.46
N GLN A 169 18.53 4.13 0.10
CA GLN A 169 18.15 3.64 1.44
C GLN A 169 17.77 2.15 1.47
N LEU A 170 17.55 1.52 0.31
CA LEU A 170 17.17 0.12 0.23
C LEU A 170 18.34 -0.80 0.61
N SER A 171 18.15 -1.65 1.61
CA SER A 171 18.98 -2.82 1.83
C SER A 171 18.76 -3.86 0.74
N GLU A 172 19.67 -4.83 0.58
CA GLU A 172 19.52 -5.90 -0.40
C GLU A 172 18.27 -6.76 -0.13
N ARG A 173 17.91 -6.98 1.12
CA ARG A 173 16.69 -7.67 1.50
C ARG A 173 15.44 -6.95 1.01
N GLU A 174 15.38 -5.65 1.17
CA GLU A 174 14.25 -4.82 0.73
C GLU A 174 14.17 -4.77 -0.79
N ARG A 175 15.31 -4.65 -1.49
CA ARG A 175 15.38 -4.75 -2.94
C ARG A 175 14.82 -6.08 -3.43
N SER A 176 15.25 -7.19 -2.81
CA SER A 176 14.78 -8.52 -3.16
C SER A 176 13.27 -8.67 -2.93
N ALA A 177 12.75 -8.16 -1.83
CA ALA A 177 11.31 -8.18 -1.55
C ALA A 177 10.50 -7.32 -2.56
N LEU A 178 10.99 -6.12 -2.90
CA LEU A 178 10.31 -5.26 -3.87
C LEU A 178 10.33 -5.83 -5.30
N ARG A 179 11.37 -6.61 -5.68
CA ARG A 179 11.43 -7.32 -6.98
C ARG A 179 10.36 -8.40 -7.13
N LEU A 180 9.82 -8.93 -6.02
CA LEU A 180 8.70 -9.88 -6.07
C LEU A 180 7.38 -9.23 -6.48
N LEU A 181 7.27 -7.91 -6.37
CA LEU A 181 6.06 -7.18 -6.72
C LEU A 181 5.88 -7.07 -8.24
N PRO A 182 4.64 -7.13 -8.75
CA PRO A 182 4.38 -6.97 -10.16
C PRO A 182 4.75 -5.55 -10.62
N ARG A 183 5.01 -5.40 -11.92
CA ARG A 183 5.18 -4.08 -12.52
C ARG A 183 3.91 -3.27 -12.41
N LEU A 184 4.05 -1.95 -12.18
CA LEU A 184 2.92 -1.05 -12.08
C LEU A 184 2.02 -1.10 -13.33
N GLY A 185 0.73 -1.33 -13.13
CA GLY A 185 -0.29 -1.37 -14.19
C GLY A 185 -0.44 -2.72 -14.87
N THR A 186 0.31 -3.76 -14.48
CA THR A 186 0.17 -5.11 -15.04
C THR A 186 -0.88 -5.95 -14.32
N ASP A 187 -1.24 -5.58 -13.10
CA ASP A 187 -2.28 -6.24 -12.32
C ASP A 187 -3.62 -5.51 -12.49
N SER A 188 -4.73 -6.24 -12.41
CA SER A 188 -6.07 -5.66 -12.56
C SER A 188 -6.55 -4.93 -11.30
N SER A 189 -5.93 -5.17 -10.15
CA SER A 189 -6.38 -4.65 -8.85
C SER A 189 -5.19 -4.36 -7.92
N GLY A 190 -5.49 -3.88 -6.72
CA GLY A 190 -4.48 -3.56 -5.72
C GLY A 190 -3.71 -2.26 -5.98
N PRO A 191 -2.75 -1.92 -5.11
CA PRO A 191 -1.97 -0.69 -5.21
C PRO A 191 -1.21 -0.52 -6.52
N LEU A 192 -0.71 -1.61 -7.11
CA LEU A 192 0.02 -1.60 -8.38
C LEU A 192 -0.86 -1.88 -9.60
N GLY A 193 -2.18 -1.94 -9.42
CA GLY A 193 -3.13 -2.03 -10.53
C GLY A 193 -3.37 -0.69 -11.24
N VAL A 194 -4.37 -0.68 -12.15
CA VAL A 194 -4.80 0.50 -12.91
C VAL A 194 -5.60 1.46 -12.01
N GLY A 195 -4.97 2.12 -11.04
CA GLY A 195 -5.60 3.00 -10.06
C GLY A 195 -4.92 4.35 -9.91
N LEU A 196 -5.09 4.95 -8.73
CA LEU A 196 -4.52 6.25 -8.41
C LEU A 196 -2.99 6.25 -8.49
N LEU A 197 -2.34 5.21 -7.96
CA LEU A 197 -0.88 5.11 -7.93
C LEU A 197 -0.26 4.93 -9.34
N SER A 198 -1.02 4.53 -10.36
CA SER A 198 -0.50 4.38 -11.72
C SER A 198 -0.40 5.70 -12.50
N ARG A 199 -0.90 6.81 -11.95
CA ARG A 199 -1.10 8.08 -12.67
C ARG A 199 -0.12 9.17 -12.23
N GLY A 200 0.17 10.11 -13.15
CA GLY A 200 0.95 11.31 -12.88
C GLY A 200 2.30 11.01 -12.22
N ILE A 201 2.73 11.88 -11.34
CA ILE A 201 4.02 11.77 -10.64
C ILE A 201 4.10 10.50 -9.78
N LEU A 202 2.98 10.01 -9.21
CA LEU A 202 2.99 8.77 -8.42
C LEU A 202 3.39 7.59 -9.30
N GLY A 203 2.74 7.44 -10.46
CA GLY A 203 3.05 6.36 -11.38
C GLY A 203 4.45 6.48 -12.00
N ALA A 204 4.89 7.69 -12.32
CA ALA A 204 6.24 7.93 -12.81
C ALA A 204 7.29 7.50 -11.77
N THR A 205 7.15 7.93 -10.51
CA THR A 205 8.05 7.56 -9.43
C THR A 205 8.12 6.04 -9.22
N ILE A 206 6.98 5.35 -9.19
CA ILE A 206 6.96 3.89 -8.98
C ILE A 206 7.70 3.17 -10.11
N ARG A 207 7.42 3.55 -11.38
CA ARG A 207 8.13 2.93 -12.54
C ARG A 207 9.63 3.20 -12.48
N ASP A 208 10.02 4.40 -12.08
CA ASP A 208 11.44 4.79 -11.97
C ASP A 208 12.16 3.97 -10.89
N ILE A 209 11.55 3.84 -9.71
CA ILE A 209 12.06 2.97 -8.64
C ILE A 209 12.16 1.51 -9.12
N GLN A 210 11.09 0.98 -9.73
CA GLN A 210 11.08 -0.40 -10.24
C GLN A 210 12.13 -0.64 -11.32
N ALA A 211 12.45 0.36 -12.14
CA ALA A 211 13.50 0.27 -13.14
C ALA A 211 14.89 0.25 -12.51
N GLN A 212 15.12 1.01 -11.42
CA GLN A 212 16.41 1.10 -10.74
C GLN A 212 16.72 -0.10 -9.83
N ILE A 213 15.73 -0.80 -9.36
CA ILE A 213 15.94 -2.00 -8.53
C ILE A 213 16.05 -3.30 -9.34
N GLY A 214 15.74 -3.28 -10.63
CA GLY A 214 15.94 -4.36 -11.60
C GLY A 214 14.74 -5.21 -11.84
#